data_fc3e5c7e5a8697bde5673811abef08bb
#
_entry.id   fc3e5c7e5a8697bde5673811abef08bb
#
_cell.length_a   1.000
_cell.length_b   1.000
_cell.length_c   1.000
_cell.angle_alpha   90.00
_cell.angle_beta   90.00
_cell.angle_gamma   90.00
#
_symmetry.space_group_name_H-M   'P 1'
#
loop_
_entity.id
_entity.type
_entity.pdbx_description
1 polymer ?
#
loop_
_entity_poly.entity_id
_entity_poly.type
_entity_poly.pdbx_seq_one_letter_code
_entity_poly.pdbx_strand_id
1 'polypeptide(L)'
;MRRIVPLLLALALLAAGFAAASRLVTLRGDIADFLPAPATAEAAFLLGELRSGAATTLLIAGIEGAAAEDLARVSLAMGTTLAADARFALVANGAPRLAEEEAALLFLHRYALSPTTDGFTEPALRAALEGVLDGLRSSAEPLVRRFAFADPTGAFLGLLRGWADGAAVRSAHGVWMAEGPRALILLQSRAAGLDTDAQGAAAEAVRAAFAAASPPASARLLLSGPGIFAAEAAATVRADVKLVSTLSFVLVGAFLFWRYRSPLMLAVVALPLAAGTLAGLLVVDAVFGHVHGAALGFGMTMLGVADDYPILLVTNRAPGESLRDAARRLWPTLRLAVAAAVAGLLPMLASGFPGLAQLGLFAATGLVGAALATRFALPALLPEGLSVRPMPERLAHALLRLP
;
A
#
# COMPACT_ATOMS: atom_id res chain seq x y z
N MET A 1 0.66 40.79 -24.40
CA MET A 1 1.28 39.46 -24.72
C MET A 1 2.68 39.26 -24.13
N ARG A 2 3.62 40.25 -24.16
CA ARG A 2 5.02 40.07 -23.65
C ARG A 2 5.15 39.70 -22.14
N ARG A 3 4.15 40.00 -21.29
CA ARG A 3 4.22 39.78 -19.81
C ARG A 3 3.63 38.43 -19.33
N ILE A 4 3.01 37.67 -20.21
CA ILE A 4 2.49 36.30 -19.87
C ILE A 4 3.58 35.23 -20.10
N VAL A 5 4.55 35.51 -20.97
CA VAL A 5 5.62 34.59 -21.32
C VAL A 5 6.43 34.13 -20.08
N PRO A 6 6.88 35.02 -19.16
CA PRO A 6 7.66 34.59 -18.00
C PRO A 6 6.82 33.72 -17.04
N LEU A 7 5.51 33.96 -16.92
CA LEU A 7 4.62 33.13 -16.10
C LEU A 7 4.47 31.72 -16.70
N LEU A 8 4.25 31.64 -18.03
CA LEU A 8 4.17 30.35 -18.72
C LEU A 8 5.49 29.58 -18.63
N LEU A 9 6.62 30.28 -18.72
CA LEU A 9 7.93 29.67 -18.54
C LEU A 9 8.13 29.13 -17.11
N ALA A 10 7.72 29.89 -16.10
CA ALA A 10 7.79 29.45 -14.70
C ALA A 10 6.90 28.22 -14.44
N LEU A 11 5.68 28.21 -14.98
CA LEU A 11 4.78 27.05 -14.91
C LEU A 11 5.36 25.83 -15.65
N ALA A 12 5.97 26.05 -16.80
CA ALA A 12 6.64 24.99 -17.57
C ALA A 12 7.86 24.42 -16.79
N LEU A 13 8.66 25.29 -16.16
CA LEU A 13 9.78 24.86 -15.32
C LEU A 13 9.32 24.09 -14.07
N LEU A 14 8.24 24.53 -13.42
CA LEU A 14 7.64 23.76 -12.32
C LEU A 14 7.12 22.40 -12.78
N ALA A 15 6.42 22.36 -13.92
CA ALA A 15 5.94 21.10 -14.50
C ALA A 15 7.09 20.14 -14.84
N ALA A 16 8.18 20.68 -15.43
CA ALA A 16 9.40 19.92 -15.69
C ALA A 16 10.07 19.43 -14.40
N GLY A 17 10.09 20.29 -13.34
CA GLY A 17 10.58 19.93 -12.02
C GLY A 17 9.79 18.79 -11.39
N PHE A 18 8.46 18.82 -11.46
CA PHE A 18 7.60 17.71 -11.00
C PHE A 18 7.80 16.44 -11.84
N ALA A 19 7.93 16.56 -13.15
CA ALA A 19 8.22 15.43 -14.02
C ALA A 19 9.59 14.81 -13.73
N ALA A 20 10.59 15.61 -13.42
CA ALA A 20 11.88 15.12 -12.97
C ALA A 20 11.79 14.47 -11.58
N ALA A 21 11.13 15.13 -10.62
CA ALA A 21 10.92 14.60 -9.28
C ALA A 21 10.17 13.26 -9.30
N SER A 22 9.14 13.11 -10.14
CA SER A 22 8.41 11.85 -10.27
C SER A 22 9.25 10.66 -10.79
N ARG A 23 10.40 10.94 -11.40
CA ARG A 23 11.35 9.93 -11.88
C ARG A 23 12.50 9.66 -10.90
N LEU A 24 12.86 10.64 -10.11
CA LEU A 24 14.02 10.60 -9.21
C LEU A 24 13.63 10.22 -7.79
N VAL A 25 12.48 10.73 -7.33
CA VAL A 25 12.00 10.53 -5.95
C VAL A 25 11.37 9.15 -5.82
N THR A 26 11.85 8.38 -4.86
CA THR A 26 11.27 7.08 -4.52
C THR A 26 10.14 7.25 -3.51
N LEU A 27 8.89 6.97 -3.95
CA LEU A 27 7.74 6.95 -3.05
C LEU A 27 7.62 5.58 -2.38
N ARG A 28 7.46 5.57 -1.06
CA ARG A 28 7.19 4.35 -0.29
C ARG A 28 5.85 4.43 0.42
N GLY A 29 5.13 3.30 0.45
CA GLY A 29 3.82 3.16 1.09
C GLY A 29 3.84 2.26 2.34
N ASP A 30 4.99 1.71 2.72
CA ASP A 30 5.11 0.82 3.88
C ASP A 30 4.94 1.60 5.20
N ILE A 31 3.87 1.28 5.93
CA ILE A 31 3.57 1.91 7.23
C ILE A 31 4.70 1.65 8.24
N ALA A 32 5.45 0.57 8.08
CA ALA A 32 6.59 0.28 8.95
C ALA A 32 7.71 1.32 8.86
N ASP A 33 7.86 1.98 7.71
CA ASP A 33 8.85 3.06 7.54
C ASP A 33 8.44 4.34 8.31
N PHE A 34 7.17 4.40 8.77
CA PHE A 34 6.66 5.49 9.62
C PHE A 34 6.95 5.28 11.11
N LEU A 35 7.22 4.02 11.52
CA LEU A 35 7.48 3.65 12.89
C LEU A 35 8.92 3.98 13.32
N PRO A 36 9.14 4.21 14.64
CA PRO A 36 10.48 4.44 15.15
C PRO A 36 11.34 3.19 14.99
N ALA A 37 12.67 3.38 14.90
CA ALA A 37 13.59 2.28 14.97
C ALA A 37 13.42 1.54 16.32
N PRO A 38 13.40 0.19 16.32
CA PRO A 38 13.19 -0.58 17.53
C PRO A 38 14.33 -0.30 18.53
N ALA A 39 13.96 0.07 19.76
CA ALA A 39 14.93 0.39 20.82
C ALA A 39 15.40 -0.85 21.59
N THR A 40 14.66 -1.98 21.52
CA THR A 40 14.98 -3.23 22.22
C THR A 40 14.98 -4.41 21.25
N ALA A 41 15.59 -5.53 21.64
CA ALA A 41 15.60 -6.75 20.85
C ALA A 41 14.18 -7.32 20.66
N GLU A 42 13.33 -7.22 21.70
CA GLU A 42 11.93 -7.67 21.66
C GLU A 42 11.12 -6.81 20.66
N ALA A 43 11.32 -5.49 20.69
CA ALA A 43 10.66 -4.58 19.74
C ALA A 43 11.13 -4.84 18.30
N ALA A 44 12.42 -5.16 18.11
CA ALA A 44 12.96 -5.55 16.81
C ALA A 44 12.36 -6.86 16.31
N PHE A 45 12.22 -7.85 17.18
CA PHE A 45 11.57 -9.12 16.86
C PHE A 45 10.09 -8.91 16.47
N LEU A 46 9.32 -8.17 17.29
CA LEU A 46 7.92 -7.87 17.00
C LEU A 46 7.74 -7.12 15.69
N LEU A 47 8.61 -6.14 15.42
CA LEU A 47 8.57 -5.41 14.14
C LEU A 47 8.93 -6.32 12.96
N GLY A 48 9.88 -7.24 13.16
CA GLY A 48 10.21 -8.28 12.18
C GLY A 48 9.02 -9.18 11.88
N GLU A 49 8.31 -9.65 12.91
CA GLU A 49 7.09 -10.46 12.77
C GLU A 49 5.95 -9.69 12.09
N LEU A 50 5.79 -8.40 12.37
CA LEU A 50 4.80 -7.56 11.68
C LEU A 50 5.16 -7.31 10.22
N ARG A 51 6.45 -7.26 9.87
CA ARG A 51 6.90 -7.05 8.48
C ARG A 51 6.84 -8.32 7.64
N SER A 52 7.33 -9.43 8.16
CA SER A 52 7.56 -10.66 7.38
C SER A 52 7.09 -11.94 8.06
N GLY A 53 6.51 -11.83 9.25
CA GLY A 53 5.99 -12.98 9.97
C GLY A 53 4.82 -13.66 9.23
N ALA A 54 4.68 -14.97 9.43
CA ALA A 54 3.63 -15.76 8.80
C ALA A 54 2.23 -15.18 9.08
N ALA A 55 2.01 -14.65 10.29
CA ALA A 55 0.72 -14.08 10.68
C ALA A 55 0.26 -12.91 9.80
N THR A 56 1.17 -12.12 9.26
CA THR A 56 0.84 -10.92 8.46
C THR A 56 0.91 -11.15 6.96
N THR A 57 1.64 -12.18 6.51
CA THR A 57 1.86 -12.50 5.10
C THR A 57 0.93 -13.61 4.57
N LEU A 58 0.20 -14.29 5.48
CA LEU A 58 -0.76 -15.33 5.10
C LEU A 58 -2.04 -14.74 4.51
N LEU A 59 -2.49 -15.36 3.42
CA LEU A 59 -3.76 -15.10 2.77
C LEU A 59 -4.52 -16.42 2.62
N ILE A 60 -5.82 -16.37 2.79
CA ILE A 60 -6.72 -17.50 2.58
C ILE A 60 -7.68 -17.11 1.46
N ALA A 61 -7.70 -17.91 0.41
CA ALA A 61 -8.71 -17.81 -0.64
C ALA A 61 -9.73 -18.95 -0.45
N GLY A 62 -11.01 -18.58 -0.40
CA GLY A 62 -12.14 -19.50 -0.38
C GLY A 62 -12.91 -19.40 -1.69
N ILE A 63 -13.27 -20.51 -2.29
CA ILE A 63 -14.08 -20.54 -3.52
C ILE A 63 -15.37 -21.27 -3.18
N GLU A 64 -16.51 -20.60 -3.37
CA GLU A 64 -17.85 -21.13 -3.03
C GLU A 64 -18.87 -20.85 -4.13
N GLY A 65 -20.09 -21.40 -3.99
CA GLY A 65 -21.24 -21.09 -4.86
C GLY A 65 -21.40 -22.00 -6.06
N ALA A 66 -20.65 -23.12 -6.13
CA ALA A 66 -20.79 -24.16 -7.17
C ALA A 66 -20.68 -25.56 -6.58
N ALA A 67 -20.81 -26.62 -7.41
CA ALA A 67 -20.63 -27.96 -6.99
C ALA A 67 -19.19 -28.23 -6.51
N ALA A 68 -19.00 -29.11 -5.54
CA ALA A 68 -17.69 -29.39 -4.93
C ALA A 68 -16.63 -29.81 -5.96
N GLU A 69 -17.00 -30.54 -6.98
CA GLU A 69 -16.11 -30.98 -8.06
C GLU A 69 -15.61 -29.78 -8.92
N ASP A 70 -16.52 -28.87 -9.27
CA ASP A 70 -16.16 -27.65 -10.00
C ASP A 70 -15.25 -26.74 -9.19
N LEU A 71 -15.55 -26.57 -7.89
CA LEU A 71 -14.72 -25.80 -6.98
C LEU A 71 -13.32 -26.40 -6.84
N ALA A 72 -13.22 -27.73 -6.77
CA ALA A 72 -11.94 -28.43 -6.73
C ALA A 72 -11.14 -28.20 -8.02
N ARG A 73 -11.78 -28.32 -9.18
CA ARG A 73 -11.14 -28.02 -10.49
C ARG A 73 -10.59 -26.61 -10.54
N VAL A 74 -11.38 -25.61 -10.13
CA VAL A 74 -10.95 -24.21 -10.08
C VAL A 74 -9.78 -24.02 -9.09
N SER A 75 -9.85 -24.63 -7.89
CA SER A 75 -8.80 -24.59 -6.88
C SER A 75 -7.47 -25.17 -7.39
N LEU A 76 -7.52 -26.30 -8.13
CA LEU A 76 -6.34 -26.92 -8.72
C LEU A 76 -5.70 -26.02 -9.80
N ALA A 77 -6.52 -25.44 -10.68
CA ALA A 77 -6.06 -24.52 -11.72
C ALA A 77 -5.42 -23.27 -11.13
N MET A 78 -6.09 -22.63 -10.16
CA MET A 78 -5.54 -21.50 -9.41
C MET A 78 -4.23 -21.85 -8.71
N GLY A 79 -4.21 -22.98 -7.99
CA GLY A 79 -3.02 -23.44 -7.28
C GLY A 79 -1.81 -23.63 -8.21
N THR A 80 -2.03 -24.09 -9.44
CA THR A 80 -0.96 -24.24 -10.45
C THR A 80 -0.45 -22.88 -10.93
N THR A 81 -1.36 -21.96 -11.25
CA THR A 81 -1.01 -20.61 -11.74
C THR A 81 -0.29 -19.83 -10.66
N LEU A 82 -0.80 -19.83 -9.41
CA LEU A 82 -0.24 -19.06 -8.30
C LEU A 82 1.10 -19.63 -7.80
N ALA A 83 1.30 -20.94 -7.87
CA ALA A 83 2.59 -21.55 -7.51
C ALA A 83 3.74 -21.13 -8.46
N ALA A 84 3.43 -20.76 -9.70
CA ALA A 84 4.41 -20.24 -10.66
C ALA A 84 4.64 -18.73 -10.50
N ASP A 85 3.85 -18.05 -9.68
CA ASP A 85 3.94 -16.60 -9.50
C ASP A 85 4.95 -16.25 -8.40
N ALA A 86 5.97 -15.49 -8.75
CA ALA A 86 7.06 -15.09 -7.85
C ALA A 86 6.61 -14.26 -6.62
N ARG A 87 5.38 -13.73 -6.62
CA ARG A 87 4.80 -12.98 -5.49
C ARG A 87 4.48 -13.86 -4.29
N PHE A 88 4.34 -15.17 -4.48
CA PHE A 88 4.00 -16.10 -3.41
C PHE A 88 5.20 -16.96 -3.00
N ALA A 89 5.36 -17.14 -1.69
CA ALA A 89 6.36 -18.03 -1.10
C ALA A 89 5.79 -19.45 -0.93
N LEU A 90 4.48 -19.53 -0.63
CA LEU A 90 3.76 -20.77 -0.42
C LEU A 90 2.39 -20.68 -1.11
N VAL A 91 1.99 -21.76 -1.76
CA VAL A 91 0.65 -21.97 -2.28
C VAL A 91 0.24 -23.42 -1.96
N ALA A 92 -0.75 -23.58 -1.10
CA ALA A 92 -1.24 -24.88 -0.67
C ALA A 92 -2.78 -24.93 -0.75
N ASN A 93 -3.31 -25.94 -1.39
CA ASN A 93 -4.76 -26.15 -1.53
C ASN A 93 -5.19 -27.56 -1.14
N GLY A 94 -4.32 -28.31 -0.46
CA GLY A 94 -4.56 -29.70 -0.10
C GLY A 94 -4.26 -30.71 -1.20
N ALA A 95 -3.93 -30.26 -2.41
CA ALA A 95 -3.41 -31.15 -3.43
C ALA A 95 -2.05 -31.71 -2.98
N PRO A 96 -1.84 -33.01 -3.06
CA PRO A 96 -0.59 -33.64 -2.66
C PRO A 96 0.52 -33.17 -3.63
N ARG A 97 1.29 -32.19 -3.22
CA ARG A 97 2.47 -31.68 -3.92
C ARG A 97 3.68 -31.85 -3.02
N LEU A 98 4.02 -33.10 -2.71
CA LEU A 98 5.34 -33.36 -2.18
C LEU A 98 6.33 -33.23 -3.36
N ALA A 99 7.29 -32.34 -3.25
CA ALA A 99 8.41 -32.35 -4.17
C ALA A 99 9.07 -33.73 -4.12
N GLU A 100 9.58 -34.20 -5.23
CA GLU A 100 10.14 -35.55 -5.32
C GLU A 100 11.26 -35.77 -4.28
N GLU A 101 12.03 -34.72 -4.00
CA GLU A 101 13.06 -34.69 -2.98
C GLU A 101 12.51 -34.78 -1.55
N GLU A 102 11.39 -34.08 -1.25
CA GLU A 102 10.72 -34.14 0.04
C GLU A 102 10.09 -35.52 0.27
N ALA A 103 9.43 -36.06 -0.75
CA ALA A 103 8.88 -37.39 -0.69
C ALA A 103 9.97 -38.48 -0.47
N ALA A 104 11.11 -38.32 -1.13
CA ALA A 104 12.27 -39.20 -0.94
C ALA A 104 12.85 -39.07 0.47
N LEU A 105 12.98 -37.87 1.00
CA LEU A 105 13.46 -37.62 2.37
C LEU A 105 12.52 -38.24 3.41
N LEU A 106 11.22 -38.02 3.29
CA LEU A 106 10.20 -38.60 4.16
C LEU A 106 10.19 -40.12 4.08
N PHE A 107 10.33 -40.66 2.85
CA PHE A 107 10.44 -42.07 2.65
C PHE A 107 11.68 -42.71 3.27
N LEU A 108 12.82 -41.99 3.19
CA LEU A 108 14.07 -42.45 3.80
C LEU A 108 13.97 -42.50 5.33
N HIS A 109 13.29 -41.55 5.95
CA HIS A 109 13.15 -41.43 7.40
C HIS A 109 11.80 -41.98 7.93
N ARG A 110 11.03 -42.68 7.12
CA ARG A 110 9.67 -43.15 7.45
C ARG A 110 9.54 -43.90 8.77
N TYR A 111 10.52 -44.74 9.10
CA TYR A 111 10.51 -45.47 10.37
C TYR A 111 10.82 -44.65 11.60
N ALA A 112 11.59 -43.55 11.43
CA ALA A 112 11.88 -42.61 12.50
C ALA A 112 10.72 -41.65 12.75
N LEU A 113 9.94 -41.33 11.73
CA LEU A 113 8.82 -40.38 11.75
C LEU A 113 7.48 -41.06 12.04
N SER A 114 7.37 -42.37 11.78
CA SER A 114 6.14 -43.13 12.02
C SER A 114 5.97 -43.45 13.50
N PRO A 115 4.77 -43.33 14.09
CA PRO A 115 4.49 -43.69 15.47
C PRO A 115 4.56 -45.21 15.71
N THR A 116 4.79 -46.01 14.68
CA THR A 116 4.78 -47.49 14.72
C THR A 116 6.16 -48.04 15.13
N THR A 117 6.63 -47.74 16.33
CA THR A 117 7.81 -48.38 16.92
C THR A 117 7.58 -49.88 17.18
N ASP A 118 6.33 -50.32 17.35
CA ASP A 118 5.95 -51.70 17.59
C ASP A 118 5.67 -52.50 16.29
N GLY A 119 5.86 -51.90 15.11
CA GLY A 119 5.56 -52.47 13.80
C GLY A 119 6.53 -53.57 13.32
N PHE A 120 7.57 -53.88 14.10
CA PHE A 120 8.57 -54.90 13.74
C PHE A 120 8.37 -56.22 14.49
N THR A 121 7.27 -56.40 15.21
CA THR A 121 6.89 -57.70 15.78
C THR A 121 6.34 -58.62 14.68
N GLU A 122 6.50 -59.94 14.84
CA GLU A 122 6.01 -60.90 13.84
C GLU A 122 4.51 -60.75 13.52
N PRO A 123 3.60 -60.56 14.52
CA PRO A 123 2.18 -60.35 14.24
C PRO A 123 1.93 -59.05 13.45
N ALA A 124 2.65 -57.94 13.77
CA ALA A 124 2.50 -56.67 13.11
C ALA A 124 2.99 -56.71 11.65
N LEU A 125 4.13 -57.37 11.40
CA LEU A 125 4.63 -57.60 10.05
C LEU A 125 3.69 -58.46 9.19
N ARG A 126 3.10 -59.49 9.79
CA ARG A 126 2.11 -60.34 9.11
C ARG A 126 0.87 -59.54 8.73
N ALA A 127 0.31 -58.76 9.65
CA ALA A 127 -0.83 -57.89 9.39
C ALA A 127 -0.52 -56.83 8.33
N ALA A 128 0.67 -56.24 8.35
CA ALA A 128 1.10 -55.28 7.35
C ALA A 128 1.21 -55.89 5.93
N LEU A 129 1.77 -57.09 5.82
CA LEU A 129 1.86 -57.82 4.55
C LEU A 129 0.47 -58.25 4.02
N GLU A 130 -0.42 -58.66 4.90
CA GLU A 130 -1.83 -58.96 4.53
C GLU A 130 -2.51 -57.69 4.01
N GLY A 131 -2.31 -56.51 4.67
CA GLY A 131 -2.81 -55.23 4.21
C GLY A 131 -2.23 -54.78 2.84
N VAL A 132 -0.98 -55.09 2.55
CA VAL A 132 -0.37 -54.88 1.21
C VAL A 132 -1.06 -55.78 0.17
N LEU A 133 -1.33 -57.05 0.47
CA LEU A 133 -2.00 -57.96 -0.43
C LEU A 133 -3.43 -57.49 -0.74
N ASP A 134 -4.16 -57.01 0.25
CA ASP A 134 -5.53 -56.49 0.08
C ASP A 134 -5.49 -55.15 -0.69
N GLY A 135 -4.52 -54.30 -0.44
CA GLY A 135 -4.32 -53.08 -1.21
C GLY A 135 -4.03 -53.32 -2.69
N LEU A 136 -3.25 -54.35 -3.01
CA LEU A 136 -2.98 -54.76 -4.40
C LEU A 136 -4.22 -55.31 -5.12
N ARG A 137 -5.23 -55.77 -4.38
CA ARG A 137 -6.53 -56.25 -4.91
C ARG A 137 -7.56 -55.11 -4.98
N SER A 138 -7.26 -53.94 -4.51
CA SER A 138 -8.16 -52.81 -4.45
C SER A 138 -7.91 -51.79 -5.58
N SER A 139 -8.76 -50.78 -5.68
CA SER A 139 -8.56 -49.61 -6.58
C SER A 139 -7.34 -48.78 -6.26
N ALA A 140 -6.68 -49.01 -5.10
CA ALA A 140 -5.44 -48.36 -4.70
C ALA A 140 -4.18 -49.08 -5.24
N GLU A 141 -4.31 -50.13 -6.04
CA GLU A 141 -3.23 -50.94 -6.59
C GLU A 141 -2.05 -50.13 -7.16
N PRO A 142 -2.25 -49.07 -7.96
CA PRO A 142 -1.12 -48.30 -8.53
C PRO A 142 -0.22 -47.64 -7.46
N LEU A 143 -0.85 -47.14 -6.38
CA LEU A 143 -0.15 -46.51 -5.26
C LEU A 143 0.56 -47.57 -4.40
N VAL A 144 -0.12 -48.62 -4.05
CA VAL A 144 0.42 -49.71 -3.26
C VAL A 144 1.58 -50.40 -4.00
N ARG A 145 1.46 -50.64 -5.31
CA ARG A 145 2.51 -51.24 -6.14
C ARG A 145 3.78 -50.41 -6.19
N ARG A 146 3.66 -49.08 -6.14
CA ARG A 146 4.81 -48.16 -6.16
C ARG A 146 5.66 -48.24 -4.89
N PHE A 147 5.04 -48.45 -3.73
CA PHE A 147 5.72 -48.35 -2.43
C PHE A 147 5.80 -49.67 -1.66
N ALA A 148 4.91 -50.64 -1.89
CA ALA A 148 4.76 -51.82 -1.06
C ALA A 148 6.03 -52.68 -0.91
N PHE A 149 6.82 -52.80 -1.97
CA PHE A 149 8.06 -53.58 -1.91
C PHE A 149 9.21 -52.87 -1.17
N ALA A 150 9.20 -51.57 -1.18
CA ALA A 150 10.21 -50.76 -0.50
C ALA A 150 9.80 -50.35 0.93
N ASP A 151 8.50 -50.42 1.23
CA ASP A 151 7.91 -50.14 2.54
C ASP A 151 6.84 -51.18 2.91
N PRO A 152 7.25 -52.45 3.17
CA PRO A 152 6.30 -53.55 3.44
C PRO A 152 5.49 -53.33 4.72
N THR A 153 5.94 -52.52 5.63
CA THR A 153 5.21 -52.17 6.87
C THR A 153 4.16 -51.08 6.65
N GLY A 154 4.17 -50.40 5.51
CA GLY A 154 3.27 -49.29 5.22
C GLY A 154 3.53 -48.05 6.06
N ALA A 155 4.74 -47.91 6.66
CA ALA A 155 5.10 -46.79 7.56
C ALA A 155 4.97 -45.45 6.87
N PHE A 156 5.40 -45.36 5.60
CA PHE A 156 5.29 -44.13 4.82
C PHE A 156 3.82 -43.75 4.52
N LEU A 157 3.03 -44.74 4.12
CA LEU A 157 1.57 -44.52 3.89
C LEU A 157 0.85 -44.19 5.20
N GLY A 158 1.25 -44.86 6.31
CA GLY A 158 0.74 -44.56 7.64
C GLY A 158 1.06 -43.12 8.08
N LEU A 159 2.27 -42.66 7.82
CA LEU A 159 2.70 -41.29 8.07
C LEU A 159 1.86 -40.28 7.29
N LEU A 160 1.68 -40.49 5.98
CA LEU A 160 0.84 -39.65 5.13
C LEU A 160 -0.62 -39.63 5.58
N ARG A 161 -1.17 -40.78 5.96
CA ARG A 161 -2.53 -40.84 6.51
C ARG A 161 -2.66 -40.15 7.85
N GLY A 162 -1.73 -40.35 8.76
CA GLY A 162 -1.72 -39.64 10.06
C GLY A 162 -1.69 -38.13 9.92
N TRP A 163 -0.98 -37.64 8.93
CA TRP A 163 -1.01 -36.19 8.61
C TRP A 163 -2.32 -35.73 8.01
N ALA A 164 -2.93 -36.57 7.12
CA ALA A 164 -4.23 -36.25 6.53
C ALA A 164 -5.36 -36.31 7.57
N ASP A 165 -5.34 -37.31 8.47
CA ASP A 165 -6.35 -37.47 9.53
C ASP A 165 -6.20 -36.44 10.65
N GLY A 166 -4.97 -35.98 10.92
CA GLY A 166 -4.67 -34.90 11.88
C GLY A 166 -4.95 -33.51 11.34
N ALA A 167 -5.22 -33.37 10.05
CA ALA A 167 -5.54 -32.09 9.46
C ALA A 167 -6.94 -31.65 9.89
N ALA A 168 -7.03 -30.44 10.49
CA ALA A 168 -8.29 -29.80 10.89
C ALA A 168 -9.22 -29.50 9.68
N VAL A 169 -8.72 -29.61 8.45
CA VAL A 169 -9.43 -29.32 7.21
C VAL A 169 -9.65 -30.58 6.42
N ARG A 170 -10.90 -30.88 6.11
CA ARG A 170 -11.28 -32.07 5.30
C ARG A 170 -10.79 -31.90 3.86
N SER A 171 -10.31 -32.97 3.26
CA SER A 171 -9.99 -33.07 1.83
C SER A 171 -11.11 -33.78 1.06
N ALA A 172 -11.58 -33.16 -0.04
CA ALA A 172 -12.50 -33.75 -0.99
C ALA A 172 -12.08 -33.37 -2.42
N HIS A 173 -12.21 -34.29 -3.34
CA HIS A 173 -11.80 -34.11 -4.75
C HIS A 173 -10.34 -33.67 -4.91
N GLY A 174 -9.47 -34.09 -3.97
CA GLY A 174 -8.03 -33.74 -4.01
C GLY A 174 -7.65 -32.32 -3.56
N VAL A 175 -8.56 -31.57 -2.95
CA VAL A 175 -8.32 -30.23 -2.40
C VAL A 175 -8.94 -30.11 -1.00
N TRP A 176 -8.47 -29.09 -0.25
CA TRP A 176 -9.09 -28.74 1.03
C TRP A 176 -10.49 -28.18 0.83
N MET A 177 -11.43 -28.72 1.59
CA MET A 177 -12.83 -28.35 1.53
C MET A 177 -13.36 -28.06 2.92
N ALA A 178 -13.86 -26.81 3.15
CA ALA A 178 -14.51 -26.44 4.40
C ALA A 178 -15.96 -26.93 4.46
N GLU A 179 -16.61 -26.78 5.62
CA GLU A 179 -18.04 -27.06 5.79
C GLU A 179 -18.90 -26.21 4.86
N GLY A 180 -19.82 -26.85 4.17
CA GLY A 180 -20.43 -26.32 2.95
C GLY A 180 -19.45 -26.42 1.78
N PRO A 181 -19.86 -26.53 0.52
CA PRO A 181 -18.96 -26.71 -0.61
C PRO A 181 -18.13 -25.42 -0.82
N ARG A 182 -16.98 -25.35 -0.13
CA ARG A 182 -16.02 -24.23 -0.22
C ARG A 182 -14.60 -24.77 -0.30
N ALA A 183 -13.97 -24.64 -1.47
CA ALA A 183 -12.57 -25.00 -1.63
C ALA A 183 -11.66 -23.92 -1.03
N LEU A 184 -10.60 -24.34 -0.33
CA LEU A 184 -9.66 -23.46 0.36
C LEU A 184 -8.28 -23.50 -0.31
N ILE A 185 -7.65 -22.34 -0.40
CA ILE A 185 -6.26 -22.19 -0.82
C ILE A 185 -5.57 -21.31 0.21
N LEU A 186 -4.51 -21.82 0.82
CA LEU A 186 -3.61 -21.07 1.69
C LEU A 186 -2.46 -20.52 0.85
N LEU A 187 -2.19 -19.23 0.99
CA LEU A 187 -1.14 -18.53 0.28
C LEU A 187 -0.28 -17.76 1.27
N GLN A 188 1.01 -17.71 1.01
CA GLN A 188 1.92 -16.82 1.73
C GLN A 188 2.55 -15.84 0.73
N SER A 189 2.29 -14.55 0.93
CA SER A 189 2.91 -13.49 0.14
C SER A 189 4.38 -13.31 0.51
N ARG A 190 5.24 -13.01 -0.48
CA ARG A 190 6.61 -12.56 -0.23
C ARG A 190 6.68 -11.08 0.14
N ALA A 191 5.60 -10.34 -0.09
CA ALA A 191 5.50 -8.94 0.29
C ALA A 191 5.48 -8.81 1.82
N ALA A 192 6.11 -7.76 2.33
CA ALA A 192 6.01 -7.42 3.74
C ALA A 192 4.53 -7.20 4.13
N GLY A 193 4.13 -7.66 5.32
CA GLY A 193 2.74 -7.60 5.77
C GLY A 193 2.17 -6.19 5.85
N LEU A 194 3.03 -5.19 6.07
CA LEU A 194 2.68 -3.77 6.14
C LEU A 194 2.80 -3.03 4.79
N ASP A 195 3.34 -3.66 3.75
CA ASP A 195 3.37 -3.12 2.40
C ASP A 195 2.00 -3.32 1.72
N THR A 196 1.12 -2.36 1.94
CA THR A 196 -0.27 -2.42 1.47
C THR A 196 -0.39 -2.46 -0.06
N ASP A 197 0.58 -1.88 -0.79
CA ASP A 197 0.56 -1.88 -2.25
C ASP A 197 0.97 -3.24 -2.81
N ALA A 198 2.03 -3.84 -2.28
CA ALA A 198 2.46 -5.18 -2.68
C ALA A 198 1.45 -6.25 -2.23
N GLN A 199 0.82 -6.13 -1.07
CA GLN A 199 -0.27 -7.00 -0.62
C GLN A 199 -1.50 -6.86 -1.52
N GLY A 200 -1.84 -5.64 -1.94
CA GLY A 200 -2.90 -5.39 -2.93
C GLY A 200 -2.60 -6.05 -4.28
N ALA A 201 -1.35 -5.96 -4.76
CA ALA A 201 -0.93 -6.62 -5.98
C ALA A 201 -0.98 -8.16 -5.89
N ALA A 202 -0.69 -8.73 -4.71
CA ALA A 202 -0.86 -10.15 -4.46
C ALA A 202 -2.35 -10.56 -4.50
N ALA A 203 -3.23 -9.75 -3.88
CA ALA A 203 -4.68 -9.98 -3.94
C ALA A 203 -5.23 -9.95 -5.37
N GLU A 204 -4.78 -8.97 -6.19
CA GLU A 204 -5.18 -8.91 -7.60
C GLU A 204 -4.68 -10.11 -8.40
N ALA A 205 -3.50 -10.64 -8.09
CA ALA A 205 -3.02 -11.87 -8.71
C ALA A 205 -3.93 -13.07 -8.43
N VAL A 206 -4.42 -13.17 -7.18
CA VAL A 206 -5.36 -14.24 -6.81
C VAL A 206 -6.69 -14.08 -7.56
N ARG A 207 -7.21 -12.83 -7.67
CA ARG A 207 -8.42 -12.54 -8.45
C ARG A 207 -8.24 -12.86 -9.94
N ALA A 208 -7.10 -12.52 -10.50
CA ALA A 208 -6.76 -12.83 -11.90
C ALA A 208 -6.64 -14.33 -12.14
N ALA A 209 -6.01 -15.09 -11.22
CA ALA A 209 -5.91 -16.53 -11.31
C ALA A 209 -7.29 -17.20 -11.21
N PHE A 210 -8.19 -16.69 -10.37
CA PHE A 210 -9.57 -17.15 -10.30
C PHE A 210 -10.31 -16.93 -11.62
N ALA A 211 -10.23 -15.74 -12.20
CA ALA A 211 -10.86 -15.46 -13.49
C ALA A 211 -10.29 -16.33 -14.62
N ALA A 212 -8.97 -16.56 -14.63
CA ALA A 212 -8.32 -17.43 -15.63
C ALA A 212 -8.69 -18.92 -15.49
N ALA A 213 -9.06 -19.38 -14.28
CA ALA A 213 -9.50 -20.73 -14.03
C ALA A 213 -10.89 -21.05 -14.60
N SER A 214 -11.54 -20.11 -15.27
CA SER A 214 -12.88 -20.26 -15.89
C SER A 214 -13.90 -20.81 -14.89
N PRO A 215 -14.17 -20.11 -13.78
CA PRO A 215 -15.10 -20.55 -12.76
C PRO A 215 -16.53 -20.57 -13.30
N PRO A 216 -17.43 -21.41 -12.76
CA PRO A 216 -18.87 -21.31 -13.02
C PRO A 216 -19.39 -19.91 -12.66
N ALA A 217 -20.44 -19.45 -13.36
CA ALA A 217 -21.00 -18.10 -13.14
C ALA A 217 -21.53 -17.86 -11.71
N SER A 218 -21.89 -18.94 -11.01
CA SER A 218 -22.32 -18.89 -9.60
C SER A 218 -21.16 -18.87 -8.61
N ALA A 219 -19.94 -19.24 -9.04
CA ALA A 219 -18.79 -19.34 -8.16
C ALA A 219 -18.31 -17.95 -7.72
N ARG A 220 -17.95 -17.83 -6.44
CA ARG A 220 -17.45 -16.60 -5.82
C ARG A 220 -16.10 -16.86 -5.16
N LEU A 221 -15.20 -15.90 -5.32
CA LEU A 221 -13.92 -15.87 -4.63
C LEU A 221 -14.05 -15.02 -3.36
N LEU A 222 -13.70 -15.59 -2.24
CA LEU A 222 -13.54 -14.89 -0.96
C LEU A 222 -12.04 -14.82 -0.65
N LEU A 223 -11.56 -13.63 -0.31
CA LEU A 223 -10.18 -13.43 0.14
C LEU A 223 -10.19 -12.93 1.57
N SER A 224 -9.31 -13.50 2.39
CA SER A 224 -9.13 -13.11 3.78
C SER A 224 -7.65 -13.14 4.14
N GLY A 225 -7.25 -12.22 5.02
CA GLY A 225 -5.89 -12.13 5.51
C GLY A 225 -5.57 -10.71 5.96
N PRO A 226 -4.68 -10.53 6.96
CA PRO A 226 -4.33 -9.20 7.46
C PRO A 226 -3.85 -8.24 6.37
N GLY A 227 -3.00 -8.72 5.44
CA GLY A 227 -2.51 -7.93 4.31
C GLY A 227 -3.62 -7.49 3.35
N ILE A 228 -4.65 -8.34 3.14
CA ILE A 228 -5.81 -7.99 2.30
C ILE A 228 -6.60 -6.85 2.93
N PHE A 229 -6.98 -6.99 4.21
CA PHE A 229 -7.74 -5.95 4.92
C PHE A 229 -6.97 -4.65 5.01
N ALA A 230 -5.65 -4.70 5.26
CA ALA A 230 -4.79 -3.52 5.27
C ALA A 230 -4.75 -2.84 3.89
N ALA A 231 -4.61 -3.60 2.80
CA ALA A 231 -4.60 -3.09 1.44
C ALA A 231 -5.95 -2.47 1.04
N GLU A 232 -7.07 -3.11 1.38
CA GLU A 232 -8.42 -2.60 1.11
C GLU A 232 -8.72 -1.32 1.91
N ALA A 233 -8.36 -1.31 3.20
CA ALA A 233 -8.48 -0.10 4.02
C ALA A 233 -7.64 1.06 3.46
N ALA A 234 -6.38 0.80 3.08
CA ALA A 234 -5.52 1.80 2.48
C ALA A 234 -6.04 2.29 1.12
N ALA A 235 -6.63 1.41 0.30
CA ALA A 235 -7.24 1.79 -0.97
C ALA A 235 -8.47 2.67 -0.77
N THR A 236 -9.33 2.35 0.22
CA THR A 236 -10.50 3.14 0.58
C THR A 236 -10.08 4.53 1.06
N VAL A 237 -9.13 4.60 2.00
CA VAL A 237 -8.61 5.88 2.49
C VAL A 237 -8.01 6.72 1.36
N ARG A 238 -7.26 6.11 0.45
CA ARG A 238 -6.70 6.82 -0.73
C ARG A 238 -7.79 7.35 -1.65
N ALA A 239 -8.86 6.59 -1.87
CA ALA A 239 -9.99 7.03 -2.69
C ALA A 239 -10.71 8.21 -2.04
N ASP A 240 -10.98 8.14 -0.74
CA ASP A 240 -11.62 9.21 0.03
C ASP A 240 -10.76 10.48 0.06
N VAL A 241 -9.46 10.34 0.31
CA VAL A 241 -8.52 11.47 0.27
C VAL A 241 -8.50 12.10 -1.12
N LYS A 242 -8.46 11.31 -2.19
CA LYS A 242 -8.50 11.80 -3.56
C LYS A 242 -9.80 12.55 -3.85
N LEU A 243 -10.94 12.00 -3.44
CA LEU A 243 -12.25 12.64 -3.63
C LEU A 243 -12.33 13.97 -2.88
N VAL A 244 -12.03 13.97 -1.58
CA VAL A 244 -12.07 15.16 -0.72
C VAL A 244 -11.09 16.23 -1.20
N SER A 245 -9.86 15.84 -1.54
CA SER A 245 -8.85 16.77 -2.06
C SER A 245 -9.28 17.38 -3.40
N THR A 246 -9.83 16.56 -4.31
CA THR A 246 -10.31 17.05 -5.61
C THR A 246 -11.49 18.01 -5.41
N LEU A 247 -12.44 17.65 -4.56
CA LEU A 247 -13.58 18.52 -4.25
C LEU A 247 -13.14 19.83 -3.60
N SER A 248 -12.23 19.78 -2.64
CA SER A 248 -11.66 20.97 -1.99
C SER A 248 -10.93 21.86 -3.00
N PHE A 249 -10.10 21.27 -3.86
CA PHE A 249 -9.39 22.01 -4.92
C PHE A 249 -10.37 22.71 -5.87
N VAL A 250 -11.42 22.00 -6.30
CA VAL A 250 -12.45 22.56 -7.18
C VAL A 250 -13.24 23.68 -6.48
N LEU A 251 -13.63 23.49 -5.22
CA LEU A 251 -14.37 24.49 -4.43
C LEU A 251 -13.53 25.75 -4.20
N VAL A 252 -12.28 25.59 -3.76
CA VAL A 252 -11.36 26.72 -3.55
C VAL A 252 -11.07 27.43 -4.87
N GLY A 253 -10.79 26.68 -5.93
CA GLY A 253 -10.57 27.22 -7.27
C GLY A 253 -11.81 27.97 -7.79
N ALA A 254 -13.01 27.41 -7.65
CA ALA A 254 -14.25 28.05 -8.04
C ALA A 254 -14.53 29.30 -7.21
N PHE A 255 -14.30 29.26 -5.90
CA PHE A 255 -14.45 30.42 -5.01
C PHE A 255 -13.48 31.55 -5.38
N LEU A 256 -12.20 31.23 -5.60
CA LEU A 256 -11.22 32.21 -6.03
C LEU A 256 -11.57 32.78 -7.41
N PHE A 257 -11.99 31.93 -8.35
CA PHE A 257 -12.45 32.38 -9.66
C PHE A 257 -13.68 33.27 -9.58
N TRP A 258 -14.67 32.87 -8.78
CA TRP A 258 -15.88 33.68 -8.54
C TRP A 258 -15.55 35.03 -7.90
N ARG A 259 -14.66 35.02 -6.88
CA ARG A 259 -14.26 36.22 -6.12
C ARG A 259 -13.43 37.18 -6.95
N TYR A 260 -12.47 36.67 -7.71
CA TYR A 260 -11.52 37.50 -8.44
C TYR A 260 -11.82 37.61 -9.93
N ARG A 261 -12.63 36.72 -10.48
CA ARG A 261 -12.99 36.64 -11.91
C ARG A 261 -11.78 36.71 -12.86
N SER A 262 -10.66 36.14 -12.45
CA SER A 262 -9.40 36.17 -13.18
C SER A 262 -8.69 34.82 -13.03
N PRO A 263 -8.46 34.08 -14.13
CA PRO A 263 -7.69 32.84 -14.09
C PRO A 263 -6.22 33.08 -13.65
N LEU A 264 -5.74 34.32 -13.82
CA LEU A 264 -4.39 34.71 -13.36
C LEU A 264 -4.27 34.63 -11.83
N MET A 265 -5.35 34.86 -11.10
CA MET A 265 -5.35 34.71 -9.63
C MET A 265 -5.21 33.24 -9.19
N LEU A 266 -5.71 32.30 -9.97
CA LEU A 266 -5.45 30.87 -9.69
C LEU A 266 -3.95 30.56 -9.84
N ALA A 267 -3.30 31.10 -10.88
CA ALA A 267 -1.87 30.95 -11.06
C ALA A 267 -1.06 31.64 -9.95
N VAL A 268 -1.55 32.78 -9.41
CA VAL A 268 -0.93 33.49 -8.27
C VAL A 268 -0.86 32.63 -7.03
N VAL A 269 -1.92 31.87 -6.75
CA VAL A 269 -1.98 30.98 -5.59
C VAL A 269 -1.25 29.65 -5.88
N ALA A 270 -1.47 29.06 -7.05
CA ALA A 270 -0.89 27.77 -7.40
C ALA A 270 0.63 27.76 -7.51
N LEU A 271 1.24 28.86 -7.98
CA LEU A 271 2.69 28.88 -8.23
C LEU A 271 3.53 28.78 -6.96
N PRO A 272 3.29 29.57 -5.87
CA PRO A 272 4.01 29.40 -4.63
C PRO A 272 3.78 28.04 -3.98
N LEU A 273 2.54 27.53 -4.02
CA LEU A 273 2.20 26.22 -3.49
C LEU A 273 2.97 25.11 -4.22
N ALA A 274 2.97 25.15 -5.56
CA ALA A 274 3.72 24.19 -6.36
C ALA A 274 5.24 24.27 -6.11
N ALA A 275 5.77 25.48 -6.01
CA ALA A 275 7.20 25.70 -5.69
C ALA A 275 7.55 25.15 -4.30
N GLY A 276 6.70 25.40 -3.31
CA GLY A 276 6.85 24.89 -1.95
C GLY A 276 6.76 23.35 -1.91
N THR A 277 5.77 22.77 -2.60
CA THR A 277 5.63 21.31 -2.71
C THR A 277 6.88 20.66 -3.32
N LEU A 278 7.37 21.23 -4.42
CA LEU A 278 8.57 20.72 -5.09
C LEU A 278 9.81 20.84 -4.19
N ALA A 279 9.96 21.96 -3.50
CA ALA A 279 11.06 22.16 -2.55
C ALA A 279 10.99 21.14 -1.39
N GLY A 280 9.81 20.96 -0.79
CA GLY A 280 9.59 19.97 0.26
C GLY A 280 9.92 18.55 -0.18
N LEU A 281 9.43 18.17 -1.37
CA LEU A 281 9.66 16.86 -1.96
C LEU A 281 11.15 16.56 -2.16
N LEU A 282 11.86 17.48 -2.79
CA LEU A 282 13.29 17.33 -3.09
C LEU A 282 14.15 17.31 -1.83
N VAL A 283 13.83 18.13 -0.82
CA VAL A 283 14.61 18.19 0.43
C VAL A 283 14.37 16.91 1.26
N VAL A 284 13.14 16.40 1.34
CA VAL A 284 12.86 15.15 2.04
C VAL A 284 13.57 13.99 1.36
N ASP A 285 13.51 13.89 0.05
CA ASP A 285 14.21 12.85 -0.70
C ASP A 285 15.74 12.93 -0.51
N ALA A 286 16.31 14.14 -0.57
CA ALA A 286 17.74 14.34 -0.35
C ALA A 286 18.21 13.95 1.06
N VAL A 287 17.37 14.11 2.09
CA VAL A 287 17.71 13.81 3.49
C VAL A 287 17.47 12.36 3.85
N PHE A 288 16.36 11.79 3.39
CA PHE A 288 15.90 10.44 3.78
C PHE A 288 16.09 9.39 2.69
N GLY A 289 16.44 9.78 1.45
CA GLY A 289 16.59 8.89 0.31
C GLY A 289 15.27 8.33 -0.24
N HIS A 290 14.14 8.70 0.36
CA HIS A 290 12.78 8.34 -0.07
C HIS A 290 11.75 9.27 0.57
N VAL A 291 10.55 9.31 -0.02
CA VAL A 291 9.41 10.06 0.54
C VAL A 291 8.30 9.09 0.87
N HIS A 292 7.81 9.13 2.10
CA HIS A 292 6.67 8.31 2.51
C HIS A 292 5.35 8.95 2.04
N GLY A 293 4.46 8.14 1.42
CA GLY A 293 3.21 8.64 0.86
C GLY A 293 2.30 9.35 1.86
N ALA A 294 2.24 8.87 3.12
CA ALA A 294 1.48 9.53 4.18
C ALA A 294 2.12 10.87 4.59
N ALA A 295 3.45 10.96 4.67
CA ALA A 295 4.14 12.22 4.96
C ALA A 295 3.88 13.27 3.87
N LEU A 296 3.85 12.85 2.60
CA LEU A 296 3.47 13.71 1.49
C LEU A 296 2.02 14.19 1.61
N GLY A 297 1.05 13.27 1.84
CA GLY A 297 -0.36 13.60 1.92
C GLY A 297 -0.69 14.58 3.06
N PHE A 298 -0.23 14.29 4.27
CA PHE A 298 -0.42 15.17 5.42
C PHE A 298 0.38 16.46 5.30
N GLY A 299 1.60 16.40 4.74
CA GLY A 299 2.44 17.56 4.49
C GLY A 299 1.83 18.54 3.50
N MET A 300 1.18 18.05 2.44
CA MET A 300 0.42 18.87 1.51
C MET A 300 -0.74 19.61 2.19
N THR A 301 -1.44 18.96 3.13
CA THR A 301 -2.50 19.60 3.92
C THR A 301 -1.94 20.75 4.79
N MET A 302 -0.78 20.52 5.44
CA MET A 302 -0.11 21.57 6.22
C MET A 302 0.39 22.71 5.34
N LEU A 303 0.85 22.40 4.12
CA LEU A 303 1.29 23.39 3.15
C LEU A 303 0.14 24.29 2.65
N GLY A 304 -1.11 23.85 2.78
CA GLY A 304 -2.30 24.64 2.44
C GLY A 304 -2.35 26.03 3.14
N VAL A 305 -1.71 26.18 4.32
CA VAL A 305 -1.58 27.49 4.96
C VAL A 305 -0.77 28.48 4.11
N ALA A 306 0.08 28.00 3.21
CA ALA A 306 0.87 28.86 2.33
C ALA A 306 0.04 29.57 1.23
N ASP A 307 -1.20 29.14 1.00
CA ASP A 307 -2.14 29.78 0.07
C ASP A 307 -2.44 31.24 0.49
N ASP A 308 -2.38 31.53 1.78
CA ASP A 308 -2.60 32.86 2.31
C ASP A 308 -1.48 33.86 1.92
N TYR A 309 -0.26 33.39 1.68
CA TYR A 309 0.89 34.25 1.40
C TYR A 309 0.71 35.09 0.11
N PRO A 310 0.40 34.49 -1.05
CA PRO A 310 0.14 35.25 -2.25
C PRO A 310 -1.15 36.06 -2.18
N ILE A 311 -2.17 35.57 -1.48
CA ILE A 311 -3.43 36.30 -1.28
C ILE A 311 -3.16 37.55 -0.46
N LEU A 312 -2.41 37.45 0.64
CA LEU A 312 -2.02 38.57 1.48
C LEU A 312 -1.24 39.64 0.67
N LEU A 313 -0.31 39.20 -0.19
CA LEU A 313 0.48 40.09 -1.05
C LEU A 313 -0.42 40.90 -2.00
N VAL A 314 -1.38 40.25 -2.65
CA VAL A 314 -2.22 40.90 -3.66
C VAL A 314 -3.32 41.77 -3.03
N THR A 315 -3.92 41.32 -1.92
CA THR A 315 -5.03 42.03 -1.26
C THR A 315 -4.59 43.22 -0.44
N ASN A 316 -3.38 43.19 0.13
CA ASN A 316 -2.82 44.34 0.94
C ASN A 316 -1.96 45.29 0.13
N ARG A 317 -2.00 45.22 -1.19
CA ARG A 317 -1.36 46.15 -2.06
C ARG A 317 -2.05 47.53 -2.01
N ALA A 318 -1.29 48.58 -1.72
CA ALA A 318 -1.80 49.94 -1.73
C ALA A 318 -2.11 50.45 -3.16
N PRO A 319 -3.05 51.37 -3.35
CA PRO A 319 -3.30 51.97 -4.65
C PRO A 319 -2.05 52.57 -5.25
N GLY A 320 -1.66 52.19 -6.47
CA GLY A 320 -0.44 52.68 -7.13
C GLY A 320 0.87 52.02 -6.69
N GLU A 321 0.87 51.17 -5.67
CA GLU A 321 2.06 50.45 -5.20
C GLU A 321 2.46 49.34 -6.18
N SER A 322 3.75 49.15 -6.47
CA SER A 322 4.20 48.03 -7.25
C SER A 322 4.12 46.71 -6.44
N LEU A 323 3.94 45.56 -7.13
CA LEU A 323 3.97 44.27 -6.44
C LEU A 323 5.30 43.99 -5.71
N ARG A 324 6.40 44.53 -6.23
CA ARG A 324 7.74 44.43 -5.60
C ARG A 324 7.82 45.20 -4.30
N ASP A 325 7.24 46.39 -4.26
CA ASP A 325 7.26 47.24 -3.05
C ASP A 325 6.31 46.67 -1.99
N ALA A 326 5.11 46.22 -2.38
CA ALA A 326 4.20 45.55 -1.51
C ALA A 326 4.87 44.28 -0.90
N ALA A 327 5.54 43.47 -1.72
CA ALA A 327 6.26 42.29 -1.26
C ALA A 327 7.44 42.66 -0.31
N ARG A 328 8.10 43.78 -0.50
CA ARG A 328 9.14 44.28 0.43
C ARG A 328 8.54 44.72 1.75
N ARG A 329 7.45 45.45 1.71
CA ARG A 329 6.74 45.98 2.88
C ARG A 329 6.16 44.85 3.74
N LEU A 330 5.59 43.84 3.12
CA LEU A 330 4.96 42.71 3.82
C LEU A 330 5.95 41.61 4.28
N TRP A 331 7.17 41.64 3.75
CA TRP A 331 8.19 40.64 4.03
C TRP A 331 8.51 40.44 5.52
N PRO A 332 8.67 41.48 6.34
CA PRO A 332 8.95 41.31 7.77
C PRO A 332 7.85 40.52 8.49
N THR A 333 6.59 40.78 8.16
CA THR A 333 5.44 40.02 8.74
C THR A 333 5.41 38.62 8.22
N LEU A 334 5.58 38.42 6.91
CA LEU A 334 5.56 37.09 6.29
C LEU A 334 6.67 36.18 6.81
N ARG A 335 7.92 36.71 6.88
CA ARG A 335 9.05 35.92 7.41
C ARG A 335 8.87 35.53 8.86
N LEU A 336 8.24 36.39 9.69
CA LEU A 336 7.96 36.06 11.08
C LEU A 336 6.91 34.97 11.19
N ALA A 337 5.86 35.05 10.41
CA ALA A 337 4.82 34.02 10.36
C ALA A 337 5.38 32.66 9.92
N VAL A 338 6.20 32.66 8.86
CA VAL A 338 6.87 31.45 8.37
C VAL A 338 7.85 30.89 9.40
N ALA A 339 8.66 31.77 10.04
CA ALA A 339 9.60 31.34 11.09
C ALA A 339 8.87 30.72 12.29
N ALA A 340 7.75 31.29 12.71
CA ALA A 340 6.93 30.74 13.78
C ALA A 340 6.34 29.38 13.39
N ALA A 341 5.80 29.23 12.17
CA ALA A 341 5.29 27.95 11.68
C ALA A 341 6.39 26.88 11.58
N VAL A 342 7.55 27.23 11.03
CA VAL A 342 8.72 26.34 10.95
C VAL A 342 9.20 25.94 12.34
N ALA A 343 9.30 26.88 13.29
CA ALA A 343 9.67 26.57 14.67
C ALA A 343 8.70 25.59 15.34
N GLY A 344 7.40 25.68 15.04
CA GLY A 344 6.40 24.73 15.50
C GLY A 344 6.53 23.34 14.88
N LEU A 345 7.13 23.22 13.68
CA LEU A 345 7.33 21.93 12.98
C LEU A 345 8.67 21.27 13.33
N LEU A 346 9.68 22.04 13.77
CA LEU A 346 11.02 21.51 14.11
C LEU A 346 10.99 20.35 15.15
N PRO A 347 10.16 20.36 16.21
CA PRO A 347 10.09 19.26 17.16
C PRO A 347 9.74 17.90 16.50
N MET A 348 9.04 17.90 15.36
CA MET A 348 8.71 16.68 14.65
C MET A 348 9.96 15.96 14.10
N LEU A 349 11.02 16.72 13.78
CA LEU A 349 12.29 16.13 13.31
C LEU A 349 13.00 15.35 14.44
N ALA A 350 12.80 15.76 15.68
CA ALA A 350 13.37 15.13 16.87
C ALA A 350 12.45 14.08 17.53
N SER A 351 11.30 13.78 16.92
CA SER A 351 10.29 12.88 17.49
C SER A 351 10.74 11.42 17.63
N GLY A 352 11.81 11.01 16.93
CA GLY A 352 12.22 9.59 16.82
C GLY A 352 11.37 8.77 15.84
N PHE A 353 10.34 9.37 15.23
CA PHE A 353 9.48 8.74 14.21
C PHE A 353 9.87 9.23 12.81
N PRO A 354 10.46 8.39 11.94
CA PRO A 354 10.91 8.82 10.62
C PRO A 354 9.81 9.47 9.79
N GLY A 355 8.58 8.95 9.84
CA GLY A 355 7.45 9.52 9.11
C GLY A 355 7.03 10.90 9.61
N LEU A 356 7.06 11.17 10.92
CA LEU A 356 6.81 12.50 11.47
C LEU A 356 7.95 13.46 11.14
N ALA A 357 9.20 12.98 11.15
CA ALA A 357 10.35 13.78 10.76
C ALA A 357 10.27 14.19 9.28
N GLN A 358 9.90 13.27 8.38
CA GLN A 358 9.65 13.58 6.98
C GLN A 358 8.52 14.60 6.81
N LEU A 359 7.39 14.41 7.53
CA LEU A 359 6.26 15.34 7.51
C LEU A 359 6.67 16.74 7.95
N GLY A 360 7.38 16.86 9.08
CA GLY A 360 7.86 18.13 9.62
C GLY A 360 8.83 18.82 8.67
N LEU A 361 9.77 18.06 8.09
CA LEU A 361 10.74 18.59 7.12
C LEU A 361 10.05 19.05 5.82
N PHE A 362 9.12 18.23 5.28
CA PHE A 362 8.36 18.58 4.08
C PHE A 362 7.57 19.88 4.28
N ALA A 363 6.80 19.97 5.37
CA ALA A 363 5.99 21.15 5.64
C ALA A 363 6.85 22.40 5.91
N ALA A 364 7.93 22.29 6.70
CA ALA A 364 8.82 23.39 6.99
C ALA A 364 9.51 23.95 5.73
N THR A 365 10.11 23.06 4.94
CA THR A 365 10.81 23.46 3.70
C THR A 365 9.82 23.91 2.62
N GLY A 366 8.63 23.30 2.57
CA GLY A 366 7.55 23.71 1.68
C GLY A 366 7.04 25.11 1.99
N LEU A 367 6.79 25.43 3.26
CA LEU A 367 6.38 26.78 3.69
C LEU A 367 7.43 27.84 3.36
N VAL A 368 8.72 27.55 3.60
CA VAL A 368 9.82 28.43 3.23
C VAL A 368 9.86 28.62 1.71
N GLY A 369 9.78 27.55 0.94
CA GLY A 369 9.76 27.58 -0.53
C GLY A 369 8.62 28.43 -1.07
N ALA A 370 7.39 28.23 -0.55
CA ALA A 370 6.22 29.01 -0.92
C ALA A 370 6.36 30.51 -0.57
N ALA A 371 6.90 30.83 0.61
CA ALA A 371 7.15 32.20 1.02
C ALA A 371 8.19 32.90 0.13
N LEU A 372 9.28 32.20 -0.20
CA LEU A 372 10.29 32.70 -1.12
C LEU A 372 9.74 32.91 -2.53
N ALA A 373 8.95 31.98 -3.04
CA ALA A 373 8.27 32.12 -4.31
C ALA A 373 7.31 33.32 -4.31
N THR A 374 6.55 33.51 -3.24
CA THR A 374 5.67 34.69 -3.07
C THR A 374 6.46 35.98 -3.04
N ARG A 375 7.60 36.01 -2.35
CA ARG A 375 8.42 37.21 -2.19
C ARG A 375 9.18 37.62 -3.45
N PHE A 376 9.72 36.63 -4.18
CA PHE A 376 10.65 36.89 -5.29
C PHE A 376 10.07 36.55 -6.66
N ALA A 377 9.42 35.38 -6.80
CA ALA A 377 8.93 34.92 -8.08
C ALA A 377 7.64 35.64 -8.51
N LEU A 378 6.64 35.76 -7.65
CA LEU A 378 5.38 36.43 -8.00
C LEU A 378 5.54 37.87 -8.50
N PRO A 379 6.28 38.75 -7.82
CA PRO A 379 6.48 40.15 -8.31
C PRO A 379 7.26 40.25 -9.63
N ALA A 380 8.04 39.19 -9.93
CA ALA A 380 8.79 39.13 -11.19
C ALA A 380 7.96 38.62 -12.36
N LEU A 381 6.99 37.73 -12.08
CA LEU A 381 6.22 37.01 -13.09
C LEU A 381 4.87 37.68 -13.40
N LEU A 382 4.30 38.40 -12.43
CA LEU A 382 2.98 38.97 -12.56
C LEU A 382 3.02 40.37 -13.21
N PRO A 383 2.00 40.71 -14.03
CA PRO A 383 1.86 42.05 -14.57
C PRO A 383 1.51 43.03 -13.46
N GLU A 384 2.09 44.24 -13.50
CA GLU A 384 1.85 45.29 -12.51
C GLU A 384 0.40 45.81 -12.47
N GLY A 385 -0.34 45.60 -13.55
CA GLY A 385 -1.76 45.98 -13.67
C GLY A 385 -2.75 44.98 -13.04
N LEU A 386 -2.26 43.98 -12.28
CA LEU A 386 -3.14 43.07 -11.56
C LEU A 386 -3.89 43.87 -10.46
N SER A 387 -5.17 44.14 -10.68
CA SER A 387 -6.01 44.82 -9.70
C SER A 387 -7.04 43.80 -9.18
N VAL A 388 -7.15 43.71 -7.87
CA VAL A 388 -8.25 42.97 -7.22
C VAL A 388 -9.46 43.86 -7.18
N ARG A 389 -10.58 43.40 -7.77
CA ARG A 389 -11.84 44.14 -7.65
C ARG A 389 -12.25 44.21 -6.18
N PRO A 390 -12.60 45.40 -5.66
CA PRO A 390 -13.08 45.54 -4.29
C PRO A 390 -14.29 44.67 -4.06
N MET A 391 -14.44 44.18 -2.83
CA MET A 391 -15.62 43.38 -2.44
C MET A 391 -16.89 44.25 -2.62
N PRO A 392 -17.97 43.71 -3.21
CA PRO A 392 -19.23 44.43 -3.27
C PRO A 392 -19.64 44.87 -1.86
N GLU A 393 -20.00 46.15 -1.69
CA GLU A 393 -20.36 46.76 -0.39
C GLU A 393 -21.41 45.94 0.37
N ARG A 394 -22.41 45.39 -0.38
CA ARG A 394 -23.46 44.53 0.20
C ARG A 394 -22.91 43.28 0.89
N LEU A 395 -21.88 42.66 0.28
CA LEU A 395 -21.25 41.46 0.84
C LEU A 395 -20.36 41.83 2.03
N ALA A 396 -19.62 42.94 1.94
CA ALA A 396 -18.82 43.44 3.04
C ALA A 396 -19.66 43.76 4.28
N HIS A 397 -20.81 44.43 4.10
CA HIS A 397 -21.78 44.71 5.18
C HIS A 397 -22.43 43.44 5.74
N ALA A 398 -22.70 42.43 4.91
CA ALA A 398 -23.24 41.15 5.37
C ALA A 398 -22.23 40.38 6.22
N LEU A 399 -20.96 40.36 5.81
CA LEU A 399 -19.86 39.69 6.56
C LEU A 399 -19.55 40.40 7.88
N LEU A 400 -19.63 41.73 7.92
CA LEU A 400 -19.45 42.52 9.15
C LEU A 400 -20.61 42.35 10.17
N ARG A 401 -21.73 41.77 9.77
CA ARG A 401 -22.87 41.47 10.64
C ARG A 401 -22.88 40.02 11.17
N LEU A 402 -21.93 39.19 10.74
CA LEU A 402 -21.73 37.89 11.32
C LEU A 402 -21.02 38.04 12.68
N PRO A 403 -21.55 37.41 13.76
CA PRO A 403 -20.98 37.53 15.11
C PRO A 403 -19.57 36.95 15.21
#